data_950e3a158d0c8e0555de229aa66a04b9
#
_entry.id   950e3a158d0c8e0555de229aa66a04b9
#
_cell.length_a   1.000
_cell.length_b   1.000
_cell.length_c   1.000
_cell.angle_alpha   90.00
_cell.angle_beta   90.00
_cell.angle_gamma   90.00
#
_symmetry.space_group_name_H-M   'P 1'
#
loop_
_entity.id
_entity.type
_entity.pdbx_description
1 polymer ?
#
loop_
_entity_poly.entity_id
_entity_poly.type
_entity_poly.pdbx_seq_one_letter_code
_entity_poly.pdbx_strand_id
1 'polypeptide(L)'
;MVTNSDEKVATNARRRRLETWLGIHPSSKAQVYKQVSSAAAIDSLSYWLEVFFSTGIATFGLVESSPAVIIGAMLISPLMGPIMGTGLALAAGDLYLGLKAVLNLLASVAVSVAFSGFLVWLLPFHSATTEIIARTRPNLLDLGIALLSGLAGSVVVCRGGGNGVTALPGVAIAVALMPPLCVVGFGLGSGLNLEIMSGAGLLFLTNLVAIVASAFLVFLLIGLNTEQVRNVIATSQKDDPLA
;
A
#
# COMPACT_ATOMS: atom_id res chain seq x y z
N MET A 1 -22.67 9.49 -36.84
CA MET A 1 -21.23 9.25 -36.65
C MET A 1 -20.76 10.18 -35.55
N VAL A 2 -20.64 9.71 -34.28
CA VAL A 2 -20.09 10.51 -33.20
C VAL A 2 -18.59 10.64 -33.46
N THR A 3 -18.10 11.87 -33.62
CA THR A 3 -16.70 12.07 -33.95
C THR A 3 -15.82 11.83 -32.69
N ASN A 4 -14.59 11.36 -32.92
CA ASN A 4 -13.60 11.08 -31.85
C ASN A 4 -13.34 12.33 -30.95
N SER A 5 -13.69 13.53 -31.41
CA SER A 5 -13.66 14.80 -30.67
C SER A 5 -14.78 14.90 -29.64
N ASP A 6 -16.01 14.47 -29.99
CA ASP A 6 -17.17 14.55 -29.08
C ASP A 6 -17.05 13.59 -27.92
N GLU A 7 -16.50 12.41 -28.15
CA GLU A 7 -16.23 11.40 -27.11
C GLU A 7 -15.14 11.88 -26.12
N LYS A 8 -14.09 12.54 -26.62
CA LYS A 8 -13.05 13.16 -25.78
C LYS A 8 -13.61 14.31 -24.92
N VAL A 9 -14.49 15.13 -25.49
CA VAL A 9 -15.14 16.24 -24.75
C VAL A 9 -16.04 15.71 -23.65
N ALA A 10 -16.86 14.68 -23.94
CA ALA A 10 -17.74 14.05 -22.95
C ALA A 10 -16.96 13.38 -21.81
N THR A 11 -15.86 12.71 -22.12
CA THR A 11 -14.99 12.07 -21.15
C THR A 11 -14.31 13.10 -20.23
N ASN A 12 -13.84 14.21 -20.81
CA ASN A 12 -13.24 15.30 -20.03
C ASN A 12 -14.28 16.03 -19.14
N ALA A 13 -15.52 16.17 -19.60
CA ALA A 13 -16.59 16.76 -18.79
C ALA A 13 -16.97 15.88 -17.59
N ARG A 14 -17.08 14.55 -17.79
CA ARG A 14 -17.32 13.60 -16.69
C ARG A 14 -16.16 13.60 -15.67
N ARG A 15 -14.92 13.61 -16.15
CA ARG A 15 -13.72 13.68 -15.32
C ARG A 15 -13.69 14.95 -14.46
N ARG A 16 -13.97 16.13 -15.04
CA ARG A 16 -14.06 17.41 -14.30
C ARG A 16 -15.13 17.38 -13.23
N ARG A 17 -16.30 16.79 -13.51
CA ARG A 17 -17.37 16.64 -12.49
C ARG A 17 -16.92 15.76 -11.32
N LEU A 18 -16.23 14.64 -11.57
CA LEU A 18 -15.69 13.79 -10.52
C LEU A 18 -14.62 14.51 -9.70
N GLU A 19 -13.70 15.23 -10.34
CA GLU A 19 -12.68 16.04 -9.69
C GLU A 19 -13.30 17.08 -8.75
N THR A 20 -14.30 17.82 -9.24
CA THR A 20 -15.00 18.84 -8.42
C THR A 20 -15.76 18.19 -7.26
N TRP A 21 -16.44 17.07 -7.49
CA TRP A 21 -17.18 16.36 -6.45
C TRP A 21 -16.26 15.75 -5.39
N LEU A 22 -15.10 15.25 -5.79
CA LEU A 22 -14.07 14.73 -4.89
C LEU A 22 -13.22 15.83 -4.24
N GLY A 23 -13.40 17.11 -4.60
CA GLY A 23 -12.61 18.23 -4.07
C GLY A 23 -11.15 18.23 -4.54
N ILE A 24 -10.87 17.67 -5.72
CA ILE A 24 -9.53 17.56 -6.29
C ILE A 24 -9.32 18.72 -7.26
N HIS A 25 -8.33 19.58 -6.98
CA HIS A 25 -7.97 20.67 -7.90
C HIS A 25 -7.06 20.19 -9.02
N PRO A 26 -7.24 20.66 -10.28
CA PRO A 26 -6.40 20.27 -11.42
C PRO A 26 -4.89 20.54 -11.22
N SER A 27 -4.54 21.57 -10.46
CA SER A 27 -3.16 21.94 -10.11
C SER A 27 -2.49 20.96 -9.13
N SER A 28 -3.26 20.09 -8.47
CA SER A 28 -2.73 19.15 -7.49
C SER A 28 -2.18 17.86 -8.10
N LYS A 29 -2.44 17.55 -9.39
CA LYS A 29 -2.05 16.28 -10.01
C LYS A 29 -0.54 16.04 -10.00
N ALA A 30 0.24 17.05 -10.38
CA ALA A 30 1.69 16.99 -10.32
C ALA A 30 2.21 16.88 -8.88
N GLN A 31 1.52 17.53 -7.94
CA GLN A 31 1.83 17.46 -6.52
C GLN A 31 1.52 16.06 -5.94
N VAL A 32 0.36 15.47 -6.29
CA VAL A 32 0.00 14.11 -5.92
C VAL A 32 1.04 13.11 -6.46
N TYR A 33 1.44 13.25 -7.74
CA TYR A 33 2.48 12.39 -8.29
C TYR A 33 3.79 12.51 -7.50
N LYS A 34 4.28 13.72 -7.24
CA LYS A 34 5.51 13.94 -6.46
C LYS A 34 5.40 13.37 -5.05
N GLN A 35 4.28 13.59 -4.37
CA GLN A 35 4.05 13.09 -3.02
C GLN A 35 4.05 11.56 -2.96
N VAL A 36 3.36 10.90 -3.89
CA VAL A 36 3.29 9.43 -3.92
C VAL A 36 4.63 8.84 -4.35
N SER A 37 5.31 9.42 -5.35
CA SER A 37 6.62 8.92 -5.78
C SER A 37 7.69 9.08 -4.70
N SER A 38 7.69 10.19 -3.96
CA SER A 38 8.59 10.36 -2.81
C SER A 38 8.26 9.41 -1.65
N ALA A 39 6.97 9.15 -1.38
CA ALA A 39 6.56 8.19 -0.35
C ALA A 39 6.86 6.73 -0.74
N ALA A 40 7.00 6.44 -2.02
CA ALA A 40 7.41 5.12 -2.50
C ALA A 40 8.92 4.87 -2.39
N ALA A 41 9.72 5.91 -2.15
CA ALA A 41 11.16 5.80 -1.93
C ALA A 41 11.46 5.31 -0.51
N ILE A 42 12.39 4.35 -0.38
CA ILE A 42 12.80 3.74 0.91
C ILE A 42 14.21 4.17 1.31
N ASP A 43 14.69 5.29 0.79
CA ASP A 43 16.08 5.73 0.94
C ASP A 43 16.37 6.31 2.34
N SER A 44 15.34 6.41 3.22
CA SER A 44 15.49 6.95 4.57
C SER A 44 15.64 5.86 5.62
N LEU A 45 16.55 6.08 6.57
CA LEU A 45 16.68 5.23 7.76
C LEU A 45 15.36 5.14 8.55
N SER A 46 14.60 6.25 8.60
CA SER A 46 13.30 6.31 9.27
C SER A 46 12.32 5.27 8.73
N TYR A 47 12.25 5.10 7.42
CA TYR A 47 11.41 4.08 6.79
C TYR A 47 11.69 2.68 7.32
N TRP A 48 12.96 2.29 7.37
CA TRP A 48 13.37 0.98 7.86
C TRP A 48 13.12 0.79 9.35
N LEU A 49 13.34 1.82 10.15
CA LEU A 49 12.99 1.79 11.57
C LEU A 49 11.48 1.61 11.78
N GLU A 50 10.64 2.30 11.00
CA GLU A 50 9.19 2.11 11.03
C GLU A 50 8.78 0.68 10.63
N VAL A 51 9.43 0.08 9.62
CA VAL A 51 9.22 -1.33 9.23
C VAL A 51 9.58 -2.25 10.40
N PHE A 52 10.73 -2.07 11.04
CA PHE A 52 11.15 -2.91 12.16
C PHE A 52 10.22 -2.76 13.37
N PHE A 53 9.91 -1.53 13.78
CA PHE A 53 9.05 -1.31 14.94
C PHE A 53 7.63 -1.81 14.70
N SER A 54 7.03 -1.49 13.55
CA SER A 54 5.68 -1.97 13.23
C SER A 54 5.62 -3.50 13.15
N THR A 55 6.62 -4.14 12.55
CA THR A 55 6.69 -5.61 12.48
C THR A 55 6.86 -6.22 13.87
N GLY A 56 7.75 -5.68 14.70
CA GLY A 56 7.99 -6.17 16.06
C GLY A 56 6.74 -6.07 16.91
N ILE A 57 6.11 -4.89 16.96
CA ILE A 57 4.88 -4.66 17.75
C ILE A 57 3.72 -5.55 17.22
N ALA A 58 3.57 -5.68 15.91
CA ALA A 58 2.54 -6.56 15.33
C ALA A 58 2.77 -8.03 15.68
N THR A 59 4.01 -8.49 15.63
CA THR A 59 4.37 -9.87 15.98
C THR A 59 4.07 -10.16 17.46
N PHE A 60 4.45 -9.26 18.37
CA PHE A 60 4.12 -9.41 19.79
C PHE A 60 2.61 -9.36 20.04
N GLY A 61 1.89 -8.43 19.37
CA GLY A 61 0.44 -8.36 19.47
C GLY A 61 -0.27 -9.62 18.97
N LEU A 62 0.26 -10.28 17.94
CA LEU A 62 -0.25 -11.56 17.43
C LEU A 62 -0.02 -12.70 18.42
N VAL A 63 1.18 -12.80 19.01
CA VAL A 63 1.54 -13.82 19.99
C VAL A 63 0.74 -13.63 21.29
N GLU A 64 0.52 -12.39 21.72
CA GLU A 64 -0.27 -12.05 22.92
C GLU A 64 -1.78 -12.12 22.67
N SER A 65 -2.21 -12.28 21.42
CA SER A 65 -3.63 -12.22 21.00
C SER A 65 -4.31 -10.89 21.36
N SER A 66 -3.59 -9.77 21.18
CA SER A 66 -4.04 -8.43 21.52
C SER A 66 -4.36 -7.61 20.26
N PRO A 67 -5.65 -7.50 19.84
CA PRO A 67 -6.03 -6.69 18.67
C PRO A 67 -5.62 -5.22 18.81
N ALA A 68 -5.65 -4.67 20.01
CA ALA A 68 -5.28 -3.27 20.26
C ALA A 68 -3.80 -2.99 19.95
N VAL A 69 -2.89 -3.90 20.35
CA VAL A 69 -1.46 -3.81 20.04
C VAL A 69 -1.22 -3.95 18.53
N ILE A 70 -1.92 -4.89 17.89
CA ILE A 70 -1.83 -5.09 16.44
C ILE A 70 -2.26 -3.82 15.69
N ILE A 71 -3.38 -3.18 16.09
CA ILE A 71 -3.84 -1.91 15.50
C ILE A 71 -2.79 -0.80 15.72
N GLY A 72 -2.19 -0.71 16.92
CA GLY A 72 -1.12 0.24 17.18
C GLY A 72 0.08 0.08 16.25
N ALA A 73 0.48 -1.15 15.95
CA ALA A 73 1.55 -1.45 15.01
C ALA A 73 1.24 -0.98 13.58
N MET A 74 -0.01 -1.13 13.14
CA MET A 74 -0.46 -0.74 11.81
C MET A 74 -0.38 0.78 11.58
N LEU A 75 -0.51 1.60 12.64
CA LEU A 75 -0.40 3.05 12.58
C LEU A 75 1.01 3.52 12.21
N ILE A 76 2.02 2.71 12.53
CA ILE A 76 3.43 3.01 12.30
C ILE A 76 3.90 2.47 10.96
N SER A 77 3.20 1.49 10.38
CA SER A 77 3.65 0.78 9.18
C SER A 77 3.76 1.69 7.94
N PRO A 78 4.93 1.77 7.27
CA PRO A 78 5.15 2.65 6.13
C PRO A 78 4.79 2.02 4.77
N LEU A 79 4.16 0.84 4.75
CA LEU A 79 3.90 0.07 3.52
C LEU A 79 3.00 0.79 2.51
N MET A 80 2.24 1.82 2.95
CA MET A 80 1.35 2.58 2.06
C MET A 80 2.09 3.21 0.88
N GLY A 81 3.29 3.76 1.10
CA GLY A 81 4.07 4.46 0.07
C GLY A 81 4.33 3.58 -1.16
N PRO A 82 5.04 2.46 -1.03
CA PRO A 82 5.31 1.53 -2.14
C PRO A 82 4.04 0.98 -2.80
N ILE A 83 2.99 0.71 -2.03
CA ILE A 83 1.72 0.18 -2.56
C ILE A 83 1.01 1.20 -3.43
N MET A 84 0.85 2.44 -2.94
CA MET A 84 0.27 3.54 -3.70
C MET A 84 1.14 3.91 -4.90
N GLY A 85 2.47 3.88 -4.75
CA GLY A 85 3.44 4.06 -5.83
C GLY A 85 3.24 3.06 -6.96
N THR A 86 3.00 1.80 -6.65
CA THR A 86 2.70 0.76 -7.65
C THR A 86 1.40 1.06 -8.41
N GLY A 87 0.31 1.40 -7.69
CA GLY A 87 -0.97 1.77 -8.32
C GLY A 87 -0.86 3.02 -9.19
N LEU A 88 -0.11 4.03 -8.73
CA LEU A 88 0.16 5.26 -9.48
C LEU A 88 0.98 5.00 -10.74
N ALA A 89 2.03 4.21 -10.64
CA ALA A 89 2.90 3.85 -11.76
C ALA A 89 2.13 3.18 -12.89
N LEU A 90 1.24 2.24 -12.54
CA LEU A 90 0.34 1.60 -13.50
C LEU A 90 -0.60 2.61 -14.16
N ALA A 91 -1.17 3.56 -13.41
CA ALA A 91 -2.08 4.58 -13.92
C ALA A 91 -1.39 5.63 -14.79
N ALA A 92 -0.18 6.05 -14.42
CA ALA A 92 0.62 7.04 -15.14
C ALA A 92 1.37 6.45 -16.34
N GLY A 93 1.54 5.12 -16.40
CA GLY A 93 2.37 4.45 -17.39
C GLY A 93 3.87 4.66 -17.14
N ASP A 94 4.27 4.84 -15.89
CA ASP A 94 5.66 5.06 -15.47
C ASP A 94 6.29 3.74 -15.01
N LEU A 95 7.00 3.08 -15.92
CA LEU A 95 7.63 1.78 -15.65
C LEU A 95 8.75 1.88 -14.62
N TYR A 96 9.50 3.00 -14.61
CA TYR A 96 10.59 3.22 -13.65
C TYR A 96 10.08 3.31 -12.21
N LEU A 97 9.07 4.17 -11.98
CA LEU A 97 8.40 4.26 -10.68
C LEU A 97 7.80 2.90 -10.28
N GLY A 98 7.17 2.20 -11.23
CA GLY A 98 6.57 0.89 -10.99
C GLY A 98 7.57 -0.13 -10.51
N LEU A 99 8.70 -0.26 -11.21
CA LEU A 99 9.76 -1.19 -10.82
C LEU A 99 10.36 -0.83 -9.45
N LYS A 100 10.66 0.45 -9.22
CA LYS A 100 11.19 0.96 -7.95
C LYS A 100 10.21 0.67 -6.80
N ALA A 101 8.92 0.98 -6.97
CA ALA A 101 7.89 0.75 -5.95
C ALA A 101 7.70 -0.74 -5.63
N VAL A 102 7.66 -1.59 -6.65
CA VAL A 102 7.53 -3.05 -6.47
C VAL A 102 8.77 -3.64 -5.78
N LEU A 103 9.98 -3.27 -6.18
CA LEU A 103 11.20 -3.73 -5.53
C LEU A 103 11.26 -3.29 -4.06
N ASN A 104 10.88 -2.05 -3.78
CA ASN A 104 10.80 -1.52 -2.43
C ASN A 104 9.76 -2.26 -1.57
N LEU A 105 8.60 -2.57 -2.16
CA LEU A 105 7.57 -3.37 -1.50
C LEU A 105 8.08 -4.77 -1.19
N LEU A 106 8.72 -5.45 -2.15
CA LEU A 106 9.27 -6.79 -1.96
C LEU A 106 10.37 -6.81 -0.90
N ALA A 107 11.24 -5.80 -0.88
CA ALA A 107 12.28 -5.67 0.16
C ALA A 107 11.64 -5.49 1.55
N SER A 108 10.61 -4.63 1.67
CA SER A 108 9.89 -4.42 2.93
C SER A 108 9.16 -5.67 3.42
N VAL A 109 8.54 -6.41 2.49
CA VAL A 109 7.90 -7.71 2.77
C VAL A 109 8.94 -8.71 3.27
N ALA A 110 10.06 -8.87 2.58
CA ALA A 110 11.11 -9.80 2.95
C ALA A 110 11.69 -9.48 4.34
N VAL A 111 11.99 -8.21 4.61
CA VAL A 111 12.50 -7.76 5.92
C VAL A 111 11.47 -8.02 7.02
N SER A 112 10.19 -7.68 6.80
CA SER A 112 9.13 -7.91 7.78
C SER A 112 8.93 -9.39 8.09
N VAL A 113 8.88 -10.26 7.07
CA VAL A 113 8.74 -11.71 7.26
C VAL A 113 9.96 -12.27 8.01
N ALA A 114 11.17 -11.90 7.58
CA ALA A 114 12.39 -12.38 8.22
C ALA A 114 12.49 -11.92 9.67
N PHE A 115 12.20 -10.65 9.95
CA PHE A 115 12.26 -10.10 11.30
C PHE A 115 11.17 -10.67 12.23
N SER A 116 9.93 -10.82 11.74
CA SER A 116 8.87 -11.50 12.49
C SER A 116 9.24 -12.96 12.78
N GLY A 117 9.75 -13.69 11.78
CA GLY A 117 10.21 -15.06 11.95
C GLY A 117 11.36 -15.19 12.95
N PHE A 118 12.31 -14.27 12.92
CA PHE A 118 13.42 -14.21 13.88
C PHE A 118 12.91 -13.98 15.32
N LEU A 119 11.99 -13.03 15.51
CA LEU A 119 11.40 -12.76 16.81
C LEU A 119 10.66 -13.98 17.36
N VAL A 120 9.86 -14.66 16.54
CA VAL A 120 9.13 -15.87 16.95
C VAL A 120 10.07 -17.02 17.27
N TRP A 121 11.13 -17.20 16.50
CA TRP A 121 12.16 -18.21 16.78
C TRP A 121 12.86 -17.98 18.14
N LEU A 122 13.05 -16.70 18.52
CA LEU A 122 13.66 -16.32 19.80
C LEU A 122 12.71 -16.52 20.98
N LEU A 123 11.39 -16.44 20.75
CA LEU A 123 10.38 -16.55 21.81
C LEU A 123 10.07 -18.00 22.14
N PRO A 124 9.80 -18.34 23.42
CA PRO A 124 9.41 -19.70 23.83
C PRO A 124 7.94 -20.04 23.50
N PHE A 125 7.19 -19.13 22.86
CA PHE A 125 5.75 -19.26 22.61
C PHE A 125 5.49 -19.51 21.12
N HIS A 126 5.20 -20.75 20.74
CA HIS A 126 4.96 -21.14 19.34
C HIS A 126 3.50 -21.59 19.09
N SER A 127 2.60 -21.42 20.06
CA SER A 127 1.19 -21.77 19.90
C SER A 127 0.47 -20.71 19.04
N ALA A 128 -0.24 -21.17 18.01
CA ALA A 128 -1.04 -20.28 17.18
C ALA A 128 -2.23 -19.73 17.99
N THR A 129 -2.28 -18.42 18.15
CA THR A 129 -3.36 -17.71 18.83
C THR A 129 -4.58 -17.54 17.92
N THR A 130 -5.73 -17.12 18.50
CA THR A 130 -6.94 -16.80 17.74
C THR A 130 -6.69 -15.73 16.68
N GLU A 131 -5.86 -14.73 16.98
CA GLU A 131 -5.48 -13.67 16.05
C GLU A 131 -4.64 -14.17 14.86
N ILE A 132 -3.77 -15.15 15.10
CA ILE A 132 -2.98 -15.80 14.06
C ILE A 132 -3.90 -16.65 13.16
N ILE A 133 -4.73 -17.51 13.74
CA ILE A 133 -5.64 -18.41 13.01
C ILE A 133 -6.64 -17.62 12.16
N ALA A 134 -7.16 -16.50 12.67
CA ALA A 134 -8.09 -15.66 11.94
C ALA A 134 -7.51 -15.13 10.61
N ARG A 135 -6.18 -15.03 10.50
CA ARG A 135 -5.48 -14.53 9.29
C ARG A 135 -4.93 -15.63 8.37
N THR A 136 -5.23 -16.89 8.68
CA THR A 136 -4.84 -18.03 7.82
C THR A 136 -5.95 -18.48 6.87
N ARG A 137 -7.14 -17.90 6.99
CA ARG A 137 -8.32 -18.28 6.21
C ARG A 137 -8.93 -17.06 5.49
N PRO A 138 -8.42 -16.70 4.31
CA PRO A 138 -8.96 -15.59 3.52
C PRO A 138 -10.44 -15.78 3.25
N ASN A 139 -11.21 -14.70 3.35
CA ASN A 139 -12.64 -14.70 3.05
C ASN A 139 -13.04 -13.51 2.16
N LEU A 140 -14.27 -13.49 1.65
CA LEU A 140 -14.76 -12.42 0.79
C LEU A 140 -14.89 -11.08 1.50
N LEU A 141 -15.06 -11.07 2.83
CA LEU A 141 -15.12 -9.82 3.60
C LEU A 141 -13.74 -9.16 3.68
N ASP A 142 -12.67 -9.95 3.81
CA ASP A 142 -11.30 -9.42 3.78
C ASP A 142 -11.02 -8.72 2.45
N LEU A 143 -11.43 -9.33 1.33
CA LEU A 143 -11.33 -8.73 0.00
C LEU A 143 -12.14 -7.42 -0.08
N GLY A 144 -13.37 -7.41 0.46
CA GLY A 144 -14.21 -6.21 0.51
C GLY A 144 -13.56 -5.08 1.32
N ILE A 145 -12.99 -5.40 2.48
CA ILE A 145 -12.25 -4.46 3.33
C ILE A 145 -11.03 -3.90 2.58
N ALA A 146 -10.27 -4.76 1.91
CA ALA A 146 -9.09 -4.35 1.15
C ALA A 146 -9.45 -3.41 -0.02
N LEU A 147 -10.51 -3.71 -0.78
CA LEU A 147 -11.00 -2.86 -1.87
C LEU A 147 -11.43 -1.49 -1.35
N LEU A 148 -12.27 -1.46 -0.30
CA LEU A 148 -12.75 -0.19 0.29
C LEU A 148 -11.60 0.63 0.89
N SER A 149 -10.63 -0.02 1.54
CA SER A 149 -9.43 0.62 2.08
C SER A 149 -8.57 1.23 0.97
N GLY A 150 -8.38 0.51 -0.13
CA GLY A 150 -7.64 0.98 -1.30
C GLY A 150 -8.33 2.18 -1.97
N LEU A 151 -9.66 2.14 -2.13
CA LEU A 151 -10.44 3.25 -2.66
C LEU A 151 -10.34 4.48 -1.74
N ALA A 152 -10.61 4.32 -0.44
CA ALA A 152 -10.54 5.39 0.53
C ALA A 152 -9.15 6.03 0.59
N GLY A 153 -8.09 5.20 0.68
CA GLY A 153 -6.71 5.65 0.69
C GLY A 153 -6.34 6.47 -0.54
N SER A 154 -6.70 5.98 -1.72
CA SER A 154 -6.41 6.66 -2.98
C SER A 154 -7.13 8.01 -3.11
N VAL A 155 -8.40 8.08 -2.69
CA VAL A 155 -9.17 9.34 -2.71
C VAL A 155 -8.54 10.37 -1.77
N VAL A 156 -8.13 9.98 -0.57
CA VAL A 156 -7.50 10.91 0.40
C VAL A 156 -6.16 11.39 -0.11
N VAL A 157 -5.33 10.53 -0.70
CA VAL A 157 -4.06 10.91 -1.34
C VAL A 157 -4.31 11.96 -2.44
N CYS A 158 -5.33 11.75 -3.28
CA CYS A 158 -5.66 12.67 -4.38
C CYS A 158 -6.22 14.03 -3.91
N ARG A 159 -6.77 14.13 -2.72
CA ARG A 159 -7.21 15.41 -2.13
C ARG A 159 -6.07 16.33 -1.73
N GLY A 160 -4.83 15.84 -1.81
CA GLY A 160 -3.66 16.65 -1.48
C GLY A 160 -3.65 17.05 -0.01
N GLY A 161 -3.93 16.09 0.89
CA GLY A 161 -3.92 16.31 2.33
C GLY A 161 -2.56 16.86 2.78
N GLY A 162 -2.42 18.19 2.74
CA GLY A 162 -1.29 18.88 3.33
C GLY A 162 -1.27 18.61 4.85
N ASN A 163 -0.06 18.39 5.39
CA ASN A 163 0.24 18.41 6.82
C ASN A 163 -0.66 17.50 7.72
N GLY A 164 -0.42 16.19 7.69
CA GLY A 164 -0.90 15.27 8.74
C GLY A 164 -2.10 14.39 8.39
N VAL A 165 -2.85 14.66 7.30
CA VAL A 165 -4.00 13.84 6.89
C VAL A 165 -3.59 12.56 6.14
N THR A 166 -2.33 12.44 5.75
CA THR A 166 -1.79 11.26 5.03
C THR A 166 -1.66 10.00 5.92
N ALA A 167 -1.66 10.17 7.24
CA ALA A 167 -1.55 9.05 8.17
C ALA A 167 -2.81 8.15 8.17
N LEU A 168 -4.01 8.72 8.10
CA LEU A 168 -5.26 7.97 8.17
C LEU A 168 -5.47 6.94 7.03
N PRO A 169 -5.22 7.27 5.75
CA PRO A 169 -5.31 6.27 4.68
C PRO A 169 -4.27 5.17 4.80
N GLY A 170 -3.07 5.51 5.27
CA GLY A 170 -2.01 4.53 5.54
C GLY A 170 -2.45 3.48 6.54
N VAL A 171 -3.16 3.90 7.58
CA VAL A 171 -3.74 3.00 8.58
C VAL A 171 -4.71 2.02 7.95
N ALA A 172 -5.68 2.47 7.15
CA ALA A 172 -6.67 1.59 6.54
C ALA A 172 -6.04 0.52 5.64
N ILE A 173 -4.96 0.87 4.91
CA ILE A 173 -4.20 -0.06 4.07
C ILE A 173 -3.36 -1.01 4.92
N ALA A 174 -2.68 -0.49 5.93
CA ALA A 174 -1.84 -1.29 6.83
C ALA A 174 -2.66 -2.33 7.62
N VAL A 175 -3.92 -2.02 7.98
CA VAL A 175 -4.85 -2.96 8.63
C VAL A 175 -5.01 -4.26 7.83
N ALA A 176 -5.09 -4.16 6.52
CA ALA A 176 -5.29 -5.32 5.65
C ALA A 176 -4.01 -6.11 5.35
N LEU A 177 -2.82 -5.52 5.53
CA LEU A 177 -1.57 -6.10 5.01
C LEU A 177 -0.54 -6.48 6.07
N MET A 178 -0.36 -5.64 7.11
CA MET A 178 0.70 -5.88 8.09
C MET A 178 0.50 -7.15 8.92
N PRO A 179 -0.69 -7.46 9.46
CA PRO A 179 -0.88 -8.66 10.27
C PRO A 179 -0.69 -9.97 9.50
N PRO A 180 -1.27 -10.16 8.28
CA PRO A 180 -1.01 -11.36 7.51
C PRO A 180 0.47 -11.57 7.22
N LEU A 181 1.21 -10.48 6.95
CA LEU A 181 2.64 -10.53 6.71
C LEU A 181 3.42 -11.04 7.93
N CYS A 182 3.10 -10.54 9.12
CA CYS A 182 3.69 -11.01 10.36
C CYS A 182 3.28 -12.46 10.70
N VAL A 183 2.08 -12.91 10.29
CA VAL A 183 1.66 -14.31 10.44
C VAL A 183 2.44 -15.23 9.51
N VAL A 184 2.80 -14.79 8.29
CA VAL A 184 3.76 -15.55 7.45
C VAL A 184 5.10 -15.71 8.18
N GLY A 185 5.62 -14.63 8.77
CA GLY A 185 6.84 -14.67 9.60
C GLY A 185 6.68 -15.58 10.81
N PHE A 186 5.53 -15.56 11.49
CA PHE A 186 5.22 -16.48 12.59
C PHE A 186 5.31 -17.94 12.13
N GLY A 187 4.70 -18.30 11.00
CA GLY A 187 4.79 -19.64 10.44
C GLY A 187 6.22 -20.07 10.11
N LEU A 188 7.08 -19.12 9.68
CA LEU A 188 8.50 -19.35 9.44
C LEU A 188 9.25 -19.64 10.75
N GLY A 189 9.06 -18.81 11.78
CA GLY A 189 9.76 -18.90 13.06
C GLY A 189 9.29 -20.03 13.97
N SER A 190 8.04 -20.50 13.81
CA SER A 190 7.44 -21.59 14.59
C SER A 190 7.75 -23.00 14.05
N GLY A 191 8.75 -23.15 13.21
CA GLY A 191 9.18 -24.45 12.66
C GLY A 191 8.67 -24.76 11.26
N LEU A 192 8.56 -23.74 10.39
CA LEU A 192 8.14 -23.86 8.99
C LEU A 192 6.72 -24.43 8.83
N ASN A 193 5.76 -23.87 9.55
CA ASN A 193 4.37 -24.26 9.41
C ASN A 193 3.77 -23.75 8.09
N LEU A 194 3.81 -24.61 7.06
CA LEU A 194 3.39 -24.27 5.70
C LEU A 194 1.89 -23.95 5.60
N GLU A 195 1.05 -24.52 6.45
CA GLU A 195 -0.40 -24.21 6.46
C GLU A 195 -0.64 -22.76 6.90
N ILE A 196 0.01 -22.32 7.98
CA ILE A 196 -0.07 -20.93 8.45
C ILE A 196 0.52 -19.98 7.40
N MET A 197 1.70 -20.31 6.87
CA MET A 197 2.40 -19.47 5.90
C MET A 197 1.60 -19.29 4.61
N SER A 198 1.06 -20.38 4.05
CA SER A 198 0.32 -20.33 2.78
C SER A 198 -1.02 -19.59 2.95
N GLY A 199 -1.76 -19.84 4.03
CA GLY A 199 -3.02 -19.17 4.30
C GLY A 199 -2.84 -17.66 4.49
N ALA A 200 -1.91 -17.25 5.34
CA ALA A 200 -1.62 -15.84 5.57
C ALA A 200 -0.99 -15.16 4.37
N GLY A 201 -0.12 -15.85 3.63
CA GLY A 201 0.47 -15.37 2.39
C GLY A 201 -0.57 -15.13 1.31
N LEU A 202 -1.55 -16.02 1.17
CA LEU A 202 -2.68 -15.85 0.25
C LEU A 202 -3.53 -14.64 0.65
N LEU A 203 -3.86 -14.48 1.94
CA LEU A 203 -4.58 -13.31 2.44
C LEU A 203 -3.84 -12.02 2.14
N PHE A 204 -2.52 -11.97 2.44
CA PHE A 204 -1.68 -10.81 2.11
C PHE A 204 -1.72 -10.48 0.63
N LEU A 205 -1.52 -11.47 -0.24
CA LEU A 205 -1.45 -11.29 -1.69
C LEU A 205 -2.80 -10.81 -2.26
N THR A 206 -3.90 -11.42 -1.82
CA THR A 206 -5.26 -11.04 -2.24
C THR A 206 -5.57 -9.59 -1.86
N ASN A 207 -5.26 -9.20 -0.62
CA ASN A 207 -5.46 -7.85 -0.14
C ASN A 207 -4.56 -6.84 -0.86
N LEU A 208 -3.29 -7.18 -1.10
CA LEU A 208 -2.35 -6.35 -1.85
C LEU A 208 -2.86 -6.05 -3.25
N VAL A 209 -3.27 -7.10 -3.99
CA VAL A 209 -3.80 -6.95 -5.36
C VAL A 209 -5.06 -6.09 -5.35
N ALA A 210 -5.97 -6.31 -4.39
CA ALA A 210 -7.20 -5.52 -4.26
C ALA A 210 -6.91 -4.03 -4.02
N ILE A 211 -5.97 -3.70 -3.13
CA ILE A 211 -5.59 -2.33 -2.81
C ILE A 211 -4.92 -1.66 -4.01
N VAL A 212 -3.96 -2.34 -4.66
CA VAL A 212 -3.27 -1.81 -5.85
C VAL A 212 -4.25 -1.59 -7.00
N ALA A 213 -5.17 -2.54 -7.24
CA ALA A 213 -6.21 -2.39 -8.27
C ALA A 213 -7.16 -1.22 -7.98
N SER A 214 -7.57 -1.03 -6.73
CA SER A 214 -8.38 0.10 -6.29
C SER A 214 -7.64 1.43 -6.50
N ALA A 215 -6.36 1.50 -6.12
CA ALA A 215 -5.51 2.67 -6.31
C ALA A 215 -5.34 2.99 -7.79
N PHE A 216 -5.01 1.99 -8.60
CA PHE A 216 -4.92 2.11 -10.05
C PHE A 216 -6.20 2.69 -10.67
N LEU A 217 -7.36 2.15 -10.29
CA LEU A 217 -8.65 2.59 -10.81
C LEU A 217 -8.92 4.06 -10.46
N VAL A 218 -8.70 4.46 -9.20
CA VAL A 218 -8.91 5.85 -8.75
C VAL A 218 -7.96 6.79 -9.47
N PHE A 219 -6.68 6.49 -9.56
CA PHE A 219 -5.68 7.32 -10.23
C PHE A 219 -5.94 7.42 -11.74
N LEU A 220 -6.42 6.35 -12.36
CA LEU A 220 -6.82 6.35 -13.77
C LEU A 220 -8.05 7.25 -14.01
N LEU A 221 -9.09 7.15 -13.17
CA LEU A 221 -10.31 7.96 -13.26
C LEU A 221 -10.02 9.45 -13.08
N ILE A 222 -9.12 9.82 -12.16
CA ILE A 222 -8.68 11.20 -11.93
C ILE A 222 -7.77 11.70 -13.06
N GLY A 223 -7.16 10.78 -13.83
CA GLY A 223 -6.34 11.10 -14.98
C GLY A 223 -4.96 11.61 -14.63
N LEU A 224 -4.27 10.90 -13.80
CA LEU A 224 -2.86 11.14 -13.51
C LEU A 224 -1.91 10.79 -14.69
N ASN A 225 -2.45 10.39 -15.84
CA ASN A 225 -1.71 10.17 -17.08
C ASN A 225 -1.64 11.41 -18.01
N THR A 226 -1.85 12.61 -17.48
CA THR A 226 -1.89 13.86 -18.23
C THR A 226 -0.48 14.32 -18.64
N GLU A 227 -0.36 15.18 -19.66
CA GLU A 227 0.94 15.75 -20.08
C GLU A 227 1.68 16.49 -18.97
N GLN A 228 0.97 17.11 -18.05
CA GLN A 228 1.56 17.76 -16.88
C GLN A 228 2.33 16.76 -15.99
N VAL A 229 1.77 15.55 -15.78
CA VAL A 229 2.43 14.48 -15.03
C VAL A 229 3.61 13.92 -15.82
N ARG A 230 3.47 13.75 -17.15
CA ARG A 230 4.59 13.31 -18.01
C ARG A 230 5.79 14.24 -17.97
N ASN A 231 5.56 15.55 -17.94
CA ASN A 231 6.65 16.53 -17.80
C ASN A 231 7.35 16.40 -16.42
N VAL A 232 6.59 16.13 -15.37
CA VAL A 232 7.15 15.88 -14.03
C VAL A 232 7.95 14.57 -14.00
N ILE A 233 7.46 13.51 -14.65
CA ILE A 233 8.17 12.24 -14.80
C ILE A 233 9.52 12.46 -15.48
N ALA A 234 9.51 13.15 -16.64
CA ALA A 234 10.72 13.41 -17.42
C ALA A 234 11.76 14.24 -16.64
N THR A 235 11.31 15.14 -15.78
CA THR A 235 12.22 15.94 -14.93
C THR A 235 12.75 15.10 -13.76
N SER A 236 11.88 14.34 -13.10
CA SER A 236 12.26 13.51 -11.95
C SER A 236 13.25 12.39 -12.32
N GLN A 237 13.13 11.82 -13.52
CA GLN A 237 14.06 10.78 -14.00
C GLN A 237 15.44 11.35 -14.35
N LYS A 238 15.54 12.65 -14.71
CA LYS A 238 16.83 13.31 -14.96
C LYS A 238 17.61 13.62 -13.69
N ASP A 239 16.90 13.81 -12.58
CA ASP A 239 17.48 14.17 -11.29
C ASP A 239 17.81 12.94 -10.41
N ASP A 240 17.44 11.73 -10.85
CA ASP A 240 17.71 10.48 -10.12
C ASP A 240 19.07 9.90 -10.57
N PRO A 241 20.08 9.79 -9.69
CA PRO A 241 21.41 9.27 -10.03
C PRO A 241 21.43 7.80 -10.45
N LEU A 242 20.28 7.10 -10.38
CA LEU A 242 20.12 5.67 -10.76
C LEU A 242 19.34 5.48 -12.07
N ALA A 243 18.98 6.58 -12.77
CA ALA A 243 18.25 6.54 -14.04
C ALA A 243 19.15 6.42 -15.26
#